data_437f7f44663dfca7764680dfa57fec9e
#
_entry.id   437f7f44663dfca7764680dfa57fec9e
#
_cell.length_a   1.000
_cell.length_b   1.000
_cell.length_c   1.000
_cell.angle_alpha   90.00
_cell.angle_beta   90.00
_cell.angle_gamma   90.00
#
_symmetry.space_group_name_H-M   'P 1'
#
loop_
_entity.id
_entity.type
_entity.pdbx_description
1 polymer ?
#
loop_
_entity_poly.entity_id
_entity_poly.type
_entity_poly.pdbx_seq_one_letter_code
_entity_poly.pdbx_strand_id
1 'polypeptide(L)'
;MAKKATIRTRKRGKTYSYSFDAGRNPMTGKRKAIEKGGFATEQEAYDAGAAAYADWKSGNIGITSERVKLRDYLAAWLENVMRPNVSRGTHYDYESVIRVRINPILGDIYVQDLRPRDVDAWMKRLAEKGLSKSSLSLSRTVLSYALKYAIYPAEIITSNPCAGISIPRSAPKKLVERSIITPEQFAALLKKCPAGHKHHILLRLAYHTGARIGEVLGLTWDDVDLKNSTIYICRQLSSAGHRSRMFFSEPKSSASTRKIYIDGGMVNALREWKIIQAQNELRLGNAYQIVYECPDRRVYTAPKIEAAPEGMVRRPLVCSDRFGLPVSYASLRHLLSAHGLNSHSFRHTHATRLIEAGANPIDVAARLGHADVSITQNLYAHDTEEMQRETAAIFGRFVDK
;
A
#
# COMPACT_ATOMS: atom_id res chain seq x y z
N MET A 1 5.99 47.01 16.13
CA MET A 1 5.13 47.09 17.35
C MET A 1 4.22 45.87 17.39
N ALA A 2 4.40 44.98 18.36
CA ALA A 2 3.53 43.80 18.52
C ALA A 2 2.14 44.25 18.92
N LYS A 3 1.08 43.87 18.15
CA LYS A 3 -0.31 44.15 18.52
C LYS A 3 -0.59 43.50 19.88
N LYS A 4 -0.98 44.37 20.88
CA LYS A 4 -1.40 43.92 22.19
C LYS A 4 -2.58 42.98 22.04
N ALA A 5 -2.51 41.79 22.63
CA ALA A 5 -3.58 40.81 22.58
C ALA A 5 -4.85 41.41 23.21
N THR A 6 -5.93 41.43 22.47
CA THR A 6 -7.19 41.95 22.98
C THR A 6 -8.02 40.79 23.50
N ILE A 7 -7.86 40.50 24.81
CA ILE A 7 -8.79 39.62 25.53
C ILE A 7 -10.06 40.43 25.77
N ARG A 8 -11.20 39.88 25.36
CA ARG A 8 -12.51 40.55 25.54
C ARG A 8 -13.28 39.80 26.63
N THR A 9 -13.79 40.50 27.60
CA THR A 9 -14.73 39.99 28.59
C THR A 9 -16.16 40.40 28.22
N ARG A 10 -17.12 39.54 28.50
CA ARG A 10 -18.55 39.82 28.23
C ARG A 10 -19.42 39.21 29.33
N LYS A 11 -20.38 40.02 29.84
CA LYS A 11 -21.40 39.56 30.79
C LYS A 11 -22.47 38.75 30.05
N ARG A 12 -22.79 37.56 30.53
CA ARG A 12 -23.86 36.68 30.04
C ARG A 12 -24.78 36.29 31.21
N GLY A 13 -25.85 37.02 31.36
CA GLY A 13 -26.79 36.83 32.50
C GLY A 13 -26.09 37.10 33.83
N LYS A 14 -25.98 36.10 34.70
CA LYS A 14 -25.31 36.17 36.01
C LYS A 14 -23.83 35.87 36.01
N THR A 15 -23.25 35.51 34.84
CA THR A 15 -21.84 35.08 34.71
C THR A 15 -21.10 35.91 33.66
N TYR A 16 -19.79 35.83 33.71
CA TYR A 16 -18.87 36.45 32.72
C TYR A 16 -18.19 35.40 31.85
N SER A 17 -17.82 35.79 30.63
CA SER A 17 -17.02 35.00 29.72
C SER A 17 -15.84 35.79 29.19
N TYR A 18 -14.75 35.11 28.83
CA TYR A 18 -13.67 35.70 28.05
C TYR A 18 -13.66 35.17 26.62
N SER A 19 -13.11 35.95 25.70
CA SER A 19 -12.83 35.53 24.35
C SER A 19 -11.58 36.22 23.78
N PHE A 20 -10.82 35.52 22.95
CA PHE A 20 -9.72 36.09 22.15
C PHE A 20 -9.64 35.46 20.78
N ASP A 21 -9.03 36.18 19.81
CA ASP A 21 -8.85 35.70 18.44
C ASP A 21 -7.65 34.75 18.38
N ALA A 22 -7.90 33.54 17.93
CA ALA A 22 -6.89 32.46 17.74
C ALA A 22 -6.53 32.25 16.27
N GLY A 23 -6.81 33.21 15.37
CA GLY A 23 -6.46 33.13 13.96
C GLY A 23 -7.52 32.44 13.09
N ARG A 24 -7.13 31.68 12.12
CA ARG A 24 -8.04 30.93 11.22
C ARG A 24 -7.82 29.42 11.38
N ASN A 25 -8.91 28.67 11.31
CA ASN A 25 -8.84 27.21 11.28
C ASN A 25 -8.15 26.74 9.98
N PRO A 26 -7.02 26.03 10.03
CA PRO A 26 -6.29 25.62 8.85
C PRO A 26 -7.04 24.61 7.97
N MET A 27 -8.02 23.87 8.51
CA MET A 27 -8.81 22.91 7.75
C MET A 27 -10.04 23.54 7.07
N THR A 28 -10.64 24.56 7.67
CA THR A 28 -11.89 25.15 7.16
C THR A 28 -11.74 26.60 6.66
N GLY A 29 -10.59 27.23 6.91
CA GLY A 29 -10.32 28.64 6.58
C GLY A 29 -11.12 29.67 7.40
N LYS A 30 -12.04 29.23 8.26
CA LYS A 30 -12.90 30.11 9.06
C LYS A 30 -12.14 30.77 10.21
N ARG A 31 -12.55 31.99 10.60
CA ARG A 31 -11.99 32.73 11.74
C ARG A 31 -12.28 31.94 13.03
N LYS A 32 -11.31 31.92 13.93
CA LYS A 32 -11.30 31.15 15.16
C LYS A 32 -11.20 32.08 16.36
N ALA A 33 -12.11 31.91 17.30
CA ALA A 33 -12.04 32.57 18.60
C ALA A 33 -12.09 31.50 19.70
N ILE A 34 -11.29 31.68 20.74
CA ILE A 34 -11.37 30.86 21.96
C ILE A 34 -12.23 31.62 22.93
N GLU A 35 -13.32 31.02 23.41
CA GLU A 35 -14.26 31.56 24.37
C GLU A 35 -14.53 30.55 25.49
N LYS A 36 -14.60 31.03 26.75
CA LYS A 36 -15.03 30.24 27.90
C LYS A 36 -15.83 31.14 28.83
N GLY A 37 -16.96 30.63 29.32
CA GLY A 37 -17.87 31.33 30.26
C GLY A 37 -18.01 30.61 31.58
N GLY A 38 -18.85 31.16 32.46
CA GLY A 38 -19.16 30.56 33.77
C GLY A 38 -18.41 31.18 34.94
N PHE A 39 -17.72 32.33 34.72
CA PHE A 39 -17.00 33.04 35.79
C PHE A 39 -17.94 33.94 36.60
N ALA A 40 -17.69 34.05 37.90
CA ALA A 40 -18.53 34.84 38.80
C ALA A 40 -18.29 36.34 38.63
N THR A 41 -17.04 36.74 38.32
CA THR A 41 -16.66 38.16 38.16
C THR A 41 -15.98 38.40 36.81
N GLU A 42 -15.96 39.64 36.37
CA GLU A 42 -15.27 40.08 35.17
C GLU A 42 -13.75 39.90 35.28
N GLN A 43 -13.21 40.16 36.48
CA GLN A 43 -11.79 39.98 36.76
C GLN A 43 -11.36 38.53 36.67
N GLU A 44 -12.14 37.58 37.23
CA GLU A 44 -11.88 36.15 37.07
C GLU A 44 -11.91 35.72 35.61
N ALA A 45 -12.87 36.23 34.83
CA ALA A 45 -12.94 35.94 33.40
C ALA A 45 -11.70 36.48 32.66
N TYR A 46 -11.26 37.71 33.00
CA TYR A 46 -10.05 38.29 32.38
C TYR A 46 -8.78 37.51 32.73
N ASP A 47 -8.57 37.18 34.01
CA ASP A 47 -7.40 36.47 34.50
C ASP A 47 -7.34 35.05 33.90
N ALA A 48 -8.46 34.35 33.85
CA ALA A 48 -8.58 33.07 33.17
C ALA A 48 -8.32 33.20 31.65
N GLY A 49 -8.79 34.26 31.03
CA GLY A 49 -8.52 34.57 29.62
C GLY A 49 -7.06 34.89 29.34
N ALA A 50 -6.39 35.61 30.27
CA ALA A 50 -4.96 35.91 30.18
C ALA A 50 -4.08 34.64 30.30
N ALA A 51 -4.41 33.77 31.25
CA ALA A 51 -3.76 32.48 31.39
C ALA A 51 -3.97 31.61 30.15
N ALA A 52 -5.21 31.51 29.68
CA ALA A 52 -5.53 30.76 28.45
C ALA A 52 -4.84 31.31 27.19
N TYR A 53 -4.70 32.64 27.10
CA TYR A 53 -3.98 33.28 26.00
C TYR A 53 -2.45 33.00 26.07
N ALA A 54 -1.88 33.04 27.28
CA ALA A 54 -0.47 32.69 27.49
C ALA A 54 -0.19 31.21 27.13
N ASP A 55 -1.04 30.30 27.56
CA ASP A 55 -0.96 28.90 27.23
C ASP A 55 -1.17 28.64 25.72
N TRP A 56 -2.09 29.37 25.09
CA TRP A 56 -2.24 29.31 23.63
C TRP A 56 -1.00 29.82 22.90
N LYS A 57 -0.43 30.91 23.35
CA LYS A 57 0.78 31.51 22.74
C LYS A 57 2.02 30.66 22.94
N SER A 58 2.12 29.91 24.04
CA SER A 58 3.18 28.93 24.30
C SER A 58 2.97 27.56 23.61
N GLY A 59 1.85 27.39 22.88
CA GLY A 59 1.51 26.14 22.20
C GLY A 59 0.95 25.04 23.11
N ASN A 60 0.62 25.35 24.35
CA ASN A 60 0.11 24.41 25.36
C ASN A 60 -1.41 24.15 25.28
N ILE A 61 -2.13 24.93 24.51
CA ILE A 61 -3.59 24.71 24.31
C ILE A 61 -3.84 24.15 22.92
N GLY A 62 -4.48 23.01 22.85
CA GLY A 62 -5.09 22.47 21.64
C GLY A 62 -6.14 23.45 21.08
N ILE A 63 -5.93 23.93 19.89
CA ILE A 63 -6.37 25.22 19.38
C ILE A 63 -7.80 25.22 18.78
N THR A 64 -8.49 24.09 18.72
CA THR A 64 -9.88 24.07 18.24
C THR A 64 -10.86 24.05 19.41
N SER A 65 -11.66 25.11 19.56
CA SER A 65 -12.82 25.11 20.46
C SER A 65 -13.90 24.10 20.03
N GLU A 66 -13.87 23.68 18.77
CA GLU A 66 -14.81 22.69 18.21
C GLU A 66 -14.25 21.29 18.41
N ARG A 67 -14.94 20.50 19.25
CA ARG A 67 -14.59 19.11 19.51
C ARG A 67 -14.95 18.27 18.29
N VAL A 68 -13.99 17.51 17.77
CA VAL A 68 -14.18 16.65 16.61
C VAL A 68 -14.01 15.19 16.99
N LYS A 69 -14.96 14.32 16.61
CA LYS A 69 -14.85 12.87 16.82
C LYS A 69 -13.73 12.32 15.96
N LEU A 70 -13.02 11.31 16.47
CA LEU A 70 -11.90 10.69 15.76
C LEU A 70 -12.31 10.15 14.38
N ARG A 71 -13.49 9.56 14.25
CA ARG A 71 -14.01 9.07 12.95
C ARG A 71 -14.12 10.16 11.89
N ASP A 72 -14.64 11.34 12.27
CA ASP A 72 -14.85 12.44 11.34
C ASP A 72 -13.52 13.10 10.98
N TYR A 73 -12.63 13.22 11.96
CA TYR A 73 -11.27 13.68 11.75
C TYR A 73 -10.51 12.77 10.79
N LEU A 74 -10.53 11.44 11.01
CA LEU A 74 -9.83 10.46 10.17
C LEU A 74 -10.40 10.43 8.75
N ALA A 75 -11.70 10.60 8.57
CA ALA A 75 -12.31 10.69 7.25
C ALA A 75 -11.82 11.94 6.49
N ALA A 76 -11.82 13.11 7.14
CA ALA A 76 -11.33 14.35 6.56
C ALA A 76 -9.82 14.29 6.27
N TRP A 77 -9.02 13.75 7.19
CA TRP A 77 -7.58 13.55 7.00
C TRP A 77 -7.28 12.62 5.83
N LEU A 78 -8.00 11.51 5.71
CA LEU A 78 -7.82 10.54 4.64
C LEU A 78 -8.09 11.16 3.26
N GLU A 79 -9.18 11.91 3.12
CA GLU A 79 -9.57 12.52 1.84
C GLU A 79 -8.73 13.76 1.49
N ASN A 80 -8.53 14.66 2.44
CA ASN A 80 -7.93 15.96 2.15
C ASN A 80 -6.39 15.95 2.24
N VAL A 81 -5.82 15.06 3.07
CA VAL A 81 -4.38 15.00 3.31
C VAL A 81 -3.74 13.79 2.64
N MET A 82 -4.32 12.61 2.81
CA MET A 82 -3.67 11.39 2.32
C MET A 82 -3.93 11.14 0.83
N ARG A 83 -5.16 11.33 0.37
CA ARG A 83 -5.53 11.05 -1.02
C ARG A 83 -4.64 11.72 -2.08
N PRO A 84 -4.26 13.00 -1.96
CA PRO A 84 -3.35 13.64 -2.91
C PRO A 84 -1.88 13.18 -2.78
N ASN A 85 -1.48 12.64 -1.61
CA ASN A 85 -0.07 12.41 -1.25
C ASN A 85 0.35 10.93 -1.27
N VAL A 86 -0.58 9.98 -1.45
CA VAL A 86 -0.26 8.55 -1.45
C VAL A 86 -0.82 7.83 -2.67
N SER A 87 -0.26 6.66 -2.96
CA SER A 87 -0.81 5.80 -4.00
C SER A 87 -2.24 5.35 -3.65
N ARG A 88 -3.05 5.07 -4.66
CA ARG A 88 -4.42 4.55 -4.47
C ARG A 88 -4.44 3.30 -3.59
N GLY A 89 -3.49 2.39 -3.77
CA GLY A 89 -3.39 1.18 -2.93
C GLY A 89 -3.20 1.53 -1.45
N THR A 90 -2.27 2.44 -1.15
CA THR A 90 -2.03 2.91 0.23
C THR A 90 -3.27 3.60 0.82
N HIS A 91 -3.95 4.42 0.02
CA HIS A 91 -5.19 5.08 0.45
C HIS A 91 -6.26 4.05 0.86
N TYR A 92 -6.50 3.02 0.05
CA TYR A 92 -7.44 1.94 0.36
C TYR A 92 -7.02 1.10 1.57
N ASP A 93 -5.73 0.84 1.73
CA ASP A 93 -5.22 0.14 2.92
C ASP A 93 -5.49 0.96 4.19
N TYR A 94 -5.27 2.28 4.15
CA TYR A 94 -5.54 3.17 5.26
C TYR A 94 -7.05 3.29 5.54
N GLU A 95 -7.87 3.44 4.49
CA GLU A 95 -9.33 3.43 4.61
C GLU A 95 -9.82 2.15 5.31
N SER A 96 -9.32 1.00 4.86
CA SER A 96 -9.67 -0.29 5.44
C SER A 96 -9.27 -0.39 6.92
N VAL A 97 -8.07 0.07 7.28
CA VAL A 97 -7.60 0.10 8.67
C VAL A 97 -8.49 1.02 9.52
N ILE A 98 -8.79 2.20 9.04
CA ILE A 98 -9.66 3.17 9.74
C ILE A 98 -11.04 2.57 9.96
N ARG A 99 -11.68 2.07 8.91
CA ARG A 99 -13.05 1.56 8.93
C ARG A 99 -13.19 0.30 9.78
N VAL A 100 -12.24 -0.66 9.68
CA VAL A 100 -12.39 -1.99 10.28
C VAL A 100 -11.76 -2.08 11.67
N ARG A 101 -10.69 -1.31 11.94
CA ARG A 101 -9.88 -1.48 13.15
C ARG A 101 -9.89 -0.29 14.09
N ILE A 102 -9.96 0.94 13.59
CA ILE A 102 -9.91 2.14 14.43
C ILE A 102 -11.32 2.59 14.81
N ASN A 103 -12.17 2.91 13.83
CA ASN A 103 -13.50 3.48 14.06
C ASN A 103 -14.42 2.65 14.94
N PRO A 104 -14.43 1.29 14.88
CA PRO A 104 -15.32 0.49 15.73
C PRO A 104 -15.00 0.58 17.22
N ILE A 105 -13.80 1.04 17.60
CA ILE A 105 -13.35 1.05 19.01
C ILE A 105 -13.08 2.48 19.48
N LEU A 106 -12.40 3.29 18.66
CA LEU A 106 -11.95 4.63 19.03
C LEU A 106 -12.74 5.76 18.34
N GLY A 107 -13.52 5.45 17.31
CA GLY A 107 -14.12 6.44 16.41
C GLY A 107 -15.04 7.46 17.09
N ASP A 108 -15.70 7.11 18.20
CA ASP A 108 -16.61 7.98 18.92
C ASP A 108 -15.93 8.87 19.98
N ILE A 109 -14.65 8.62 20.26
CA ILE A 109 -13.84 9.44 21.16
C ILE A 109 -13.50 10.74 20.45
N TYR A 110 -13.56 11.88 21.15
CA TYR A 110 -13.07 13.13 20.60
C TYR A 110 -11.53 13.11 20.52
N VAL A 111 -10.97 13.66 19.44
CA VAL A 111 -9.51 13.68 19.22
C VAL A 111 -8.79 14.32 20.41
N GLN A 112 -9.39 15.38 20.99
CA GLN A 112 -8.85 16.10 22.14
C GLN A 112 -8.87 15.27 23.46
N ASP A 113 -9.73 14.26 23.55
CA ASP A 113 -9.88 13.43 24.74
C ASP A 113 -9.14 12.10 24.64
N LEU A 114 -8.62 11.76 23.45
CA LEU A 114 -7.92 10.49 23.23
C LEU A 114 -6.64 10.44 24.06
N ARG A 115 -6.53 9.45 24.94
CA ARG A 115 -5.40 9.26 25.86
C ARG A 115 -4.56 8.04 25.49
N PRO A 116 -3.28 7.99 25.90
CA PRO A 116 -2.42 6.82 25.68
C PRO A 116 -3.04 5.50 26.18
N ARG A 117 -3.76 5.51 27.31
CA ARG A 117 -4.47 4.35 27.85
C ARG A 117 -5.53 3.78 26.88
N ASP A 118 -6.20 4.66 26.13
CA ASP A 118 -7.26 4.25 25.19
C ASP A 118 -6.62 3.56 23.96
N VAL A 119 -5.47 4.08 23.51
CA VAL A 119 -4.67 3.49 22.44
C VAL A 119 -4.07 2.15 22.87
N ASP A 120 -3.57 2.03 24.11
CA ASP A 120 -3.04 0.77 24.65
C ASP A 120 -4.14 -0.29 24.77
N ALA A 121 -5.30 0.07 25.32
CA ALA A 121 -6.47 -0.82 25.41
C ALA A 121 -6.96 -1.27 24.02
N TRP A 122 -6.97 -0.36 23.05
CA TRP A 122 -7.31 -0.65 21.65
C TRP A 122 -6.33 -1.67 21.04
N MET A 123 -5.01 -1.48 21.23
CA MET A 123 -3.99 -2.40 20.74
C MET A 123 -4.11 -3.80 21.34
N LYS A 124 -4.38 -3.91 22.66
CA LYS A 124 -4.64 -5.17 23.34
C LYS A 124 -5.87 -5.87 22.79
N ARG A 125 -6.98 -5.14 22.63
CA ARG A 125 -8.23 -5.68 22.06
C ARG A 125 -8.08 -6.18 20.64
N LEU A 126 -7.26 -5.53 19.81
CA LEU A 126 -6.94 -6.01 18.47
C LEU A 126 -6.05 -7.27 18.51
N ALA A 127 -5.11 -7.36 19.45
CA ALA A 127 -4.29 -8.55 19.65
C ALA A 127 -5.13 -9.76 20.11
N GLU A 128 -6.08 -9.57 21.03
CA GLU A 128 -7.05 -10.57 21.46
C GLU A 128 -7.93 -11.11 20.33
N LYS A 129 -8.22 -10.27 19.34
CA LYS A 129 -8.89 -10.67 18.09
C LYS A 129 -7.98 -11.47 17.13
N GLY A 130 -6.75 -11.79 17.53
CA GLY A 130 -5.81 -12.59 16.74
C GLY A 130 -5.08 -11.84 15.63
N LEU A 131 -5.05 -10.49 15.63
CA LEU A 131 -4.31 -9.75 14.64
C LEU A 131 -2.79 -9.95 14.82
N SER A 132 -2.11 -10.19 13.71
CA SER A 132 -0.64 -10.36 13.69
C SER A 132 0.09 -9.07 14.08
N LYS A 133 1.35 -9.20 14.57
CA LYS A 133 2.20 -8.04 14.91
C LYS A 133 2.33 -7.04 13.77
N SER A 134 2.44 -7.49 12.51
CA SER A 134 2.49 -6.62 11.34
C SER A 134 1.19 -5.85 11.12
N SER A 135 0.03 -6.51 11.31
CA SER A 135 -1.27 -5.85 11.21
C SER A 135 -1.50 -4.82 12.31
N LEU A 136 -1.05 -5.11 13.53
CA LEU A 136 -1.09 -4.18 14.67
C LEU A 136 -0.16 -2.99 14.43
N SER A 137 1.06 -3.24 13.92
CA SER A 137 2.01 -2.19 13.57
C SER A 137 1.44 -1.23 12.53
N LEU A 138 0.84 -1.77 11.46
CA LEU A 138 0.17 -0.95 10.45
C LEU A 138 -0.96 -0.11 11.06
N SER A 139 -1.80 -0.72 11.90
CA SER A 139 -2.93 -0.02 12.54
C SER A 139 -2.45 1.14 13.41
N ARG A 140 -1.42 0.91 14.23
CA ARG A 140 -0.80 1.96 15.05
C ARG A 140 -0.16 3.05 14.19
N THR A 141 0.53 2.67 13.11
CA THR A 141 1.18 3.62 12.19
C THR A 141 0.17 4.56 11.55
N VAL A 142 -0.96 4.03 11.06
CA VAL A 142 -2.03 4.84 10.45
C VAL A 142 -2.60 5.84 11.45
N LEU A 143 -2.96 5.39 12.67
CA LEU A 143 -3.48 6.28 13.72
C LEU A 143 -2.44 7.31 14.14
N SER A 144 -1.20 6.88 14.38
CA SER A 144 -0.12 7.78 14.78
C SER A 144 0.19 8.84 13.72
N TYR A 145 0.11 8.48 12.44
CA TYR A 145 0.35 9.41 11.33
C TYR A 145 -0.75 10.46 11.23
N ALA A 146 -2.01 10.05 11.37
CA ALA A 146 -3.13 10.99 11.44
C ALA A 146 -3.00 11.93 12.66
N LEU A 147 -2.63 11.41 13.83
CA LEU A 147 -2.48 12.22 15.04
C LEU A 147 -1.25 13.14 15.00
N LYS A 148 -0.19 12.80 14.26
CA LYS A 148 0.91 13.74 13.98
C LYS A 148 0.41 14.96 13.21
N TYR A 149 -0.44 14.74 12.20
CA TYR A 149 -1.08 15.85 11.47
C TYR A 149 -2.03 16.66 12.36
N ALA A 150 -2.67 16.00 13.35
CA ALA A 150 -3.51 16.70 14.35
C ALA A 150 -2.70 17.61 15.28
N ILE A 151 -1.39 17.32 15.47
CA ILE A 151 -0.48 18.22 16.19
C ILE A 151 -0.06 19.37 15.28
N TYR A 152 0.48 19.05 14.12
CA TYR A 152 0.93 20.02 13.12
C TYR A 152 0.66 19.46 11.71
N PRO A 153 0.02 20.22 10.82
CA PRO A 153 -0.36 21.65 10.95
C PRO A 153 -1.78 21.89 11.49
N ALA A 154 -2.57 20.86 11.84
CA ALA A 154 -3.98 21.06 12.22
C ALA A 154 -4.17 21.64 13.63
N GLU A 155 -3.15 21.55 14.50
CA GLU A 155 -3.12 22.13 15.86
C GLU A 155 -4.38 21.78 16.71
N ILE A 156 -4.86 20.52 16.63
CA ILE A 156 -6.02 20.01 17.36
C ILE A 156 -5.64 19.48 18.74
N ILE A 157 -4.43 18.89 18.83
CA ILE A 157 -3.86 18.31 20.05
C ILE A 157 -2.39 18.73 20.18
N THR A 158 -1.85 18.67 21.39
CA THR A 158 -0.46 19.07 21.68
C THR A 158 0.52 17.90 21.68
N SER A 159 0.06 16.67 21.87
CA SER A 159 0.89 15.48 21.92
C SER A 159 0.23 14.29 21.23
N ASN A 160 1.03 13.33 20.76
CA ASN A 160 0.52 12.13 20.09
C ASN A 160 0.25 11.01 21.10
N PRO A 161 -1.02 10.62 21.33
CA PRO A 161 -1.36 9.54 22.26
C PRO A 161 -0.78 8.16 21.87
N CYS A 162 -0.33 7.99 20.63
CA CYS A 162 0.34 6.75 20.18
C CYS A 162 1.83 6.70 20.58
N ALA A 163 2.40 7.82 21.07
CA ALA A 163 3.81 7.86 21.45
C ALA A 163 4.07 6.90 22.63
N GLY A 164 5.14 6.10 22.52
CA GLY A 164 5.51 5.13 23.56
C GLY A 164 4.65 3.86 23.61
N ILE A 165 3.53 3.78 22.89
CA ILE A 165 2.71 2.56 22.88
C ILE A 165 3.41 1.47 22.07
N SER A 166 3.68 0.34 22.72
CA SER A 166 4.30 -0.83 22.11
C SER A 166 3.26 -1.84 21.61
N ILE A 167 3.69 -2.68 20.66
CA ILE A 167 2.83 -3.78 20.18
C ILE A 167 2.82 -4.88 21.25
N PRO A 168 1.64 -5.40 21.66
CA PRO A 168 1.55 -6.47 22.66
C PRO A 168 2.42 -7.69 22.29
N ARG A 169 3.19 -8.20 23.24
CA ARG A 169 4.06 -9.37 23.04
C ARG A 169 3.25 -10.63 22.70
N SER A 170 2.02 -10.72 23.20
CA SER A 170 1.05 -11.80 22.95
C SER A 170 0.56 -11.87 21.50
N ALA A 171 0.73 -10.81 20.74
CA ALA A 171 0.28 -10.81 19.34
C ALA A 171 1.06 -11.85 18.52
N PRO A 172 0.37 -12.69 17.71
CA PRO A 172 1.02 -13.74 16.95
C PRO A 172 2.01 -13.15 15.94
N LYS A 173 3.24 -13.67 15.95
CA LYS A 173 4.20 -13.41 14.88
C LYS A 173 3.83 -14.36 13.73
N LYS A 174 3.12 -13.87 12.73
CA LYS A 174 2.86 -14.67 11.53
C LYS A 174 4.21 -14.88 10.83
N LEU A 175 4.79 -16.06 11.04
CA LEU A 175 5.90 -16.52 10.21
C LEU A 175 5.32 -16.69 8.80
N VAL A 176 5.72 -15.82 7.89
CA VAL A 176 5.48 -16.05 6.47
C VAL A 176 6.52 -17.09 6.08
N GLU A 177 6.12 -18.38 6.07
CA GLU A 177 6.95 -19.39 5.45
C GLU A 177 7.19 -18.96 3.99
N ARG A 178 8.43 -18.72 3.68
CA ARG A 178 8.89 -18.42 2.32
C ARG A 178 8.92 -19.74 1.56
N SER A 179 7.75 -20.19 1.11
CA SER A 179 7.67 -21.44 0.34
C SER A 179 8.36 -21.27 -1.02
N ILE A 180 9.38 -22.09 -1.24
CA ILE A 180 10.03 -22.27 -2.53
C ILE A 180 9.21 -23.28 -3.33
N ILE A 181 8.86 -22.93 -4.55
CA ILE A 181 8.07 -23.78 -5.44
C ILE A 181 9.04 -24.80 -6.08
N THR A 182 8.80 -26.09 -5.83
CA THR A 182 9.58 -27.15 -6.49
C THR A 182 9.18 -27.30 -7.97
N PRO A 183 10.05 -27.87 -8.82
CA PRO A 183 9.70 -28.18 -10.22
C PRO A 183 8.41 -28.99 -10.34
N GLU A 184 8.21 -29.99 -9.45
CA GLU A 184 7.04 -30.87 -9.43
C GLU A 184 5.77 -30.08 -9.06
N GLN A 185 5.85 -29.18 -8.06
CA GLN A 185 4.74 -28.29 -7.69
C GLN A 185 4.38 -27.34 -8.83
N PHE A 186 5.39 -26.81 -9.52
CA PHE A 186 5.14 -25.94 -10.69
C PHE A 186 4.50 -26.72 -11.84
N ALA A 187 4.99 -27.93 -12.13
CA ALA A 187 4.38 -28.81 -13.14
C ALA A 187 2.92 -29.16 -12.78
N ALA A 188 2.63 -29.44 -11.51
CA ALA A 188 1.27 -29.68 -11.02
C ALA A 188 0.35 -28.46 -11.21
N LEU A 189 0.85 -27.23 -10.96
CA LEU A 189 0.11 -26.00 -11.23
C LEU A 189 -0.19 -25.83 -12.73
N LEU A 190 0.79 -26.11 -13.61
CA LEU A 190 0.59 -26.03 -15.06
C LEU A 190 -0.37 -27.11 -15.57
N LYS A 191 -0.38 -28.30 -14.97
CA LYS A 191 -1.35 -29.37 -15.29
C LYS A 191 -2.79 -28.93 -14.97
N LYS A 192 -3.00 -28.19 -13.87
CA LYS A 192 -4.31 -27.60 -13.53
C LYS A 192 -4.67 -26.39 -14.39
N CYS A 193 -3.67 -25.71 -14.92
CA CYS A 193 -3.83 -24.53 -15.77
C CYS A 193 -3.16 -24.82 -17.14
N PRO A 194 -3.73 -25.71 -17.98
CA PRO A 194 -3.13 -26.06 -19.27
C PRO A 194 -3.12 -24.86 -20.23
N ALA A 195 -2.49 -25.04 -21.39
CA ALA A 195 -2.48 -24.04 -22.45
C ALA A 195 -3.94 -23.58 -22.77
N GLY A 196 -4.15 -22.28 -22.90
CA GLY A 196 -5.50 -21.68 -23.05
C GLY A 196 -6.20 -21.34 -21.74
N HIS A 197 -5.77 -21.88 -20.58
CA HIS A 197 -6.30 -21.45 -19.29
C HIS A 197 -5.78 -20.06 -18.91
N LYS A 198 -6.64 -19.17 -18.40
CA LYS A 198 -6.31 -17.77 -18.08
C LYS A 198 -5.11 -17.55 -17.15
N HIS A 199 -4.74 -18.53 -16.33
CA HIS A 199 -3.60 -18.44 -15.43
C HIS A 199 -2.31 -19.07 -16.04
N HIS A 200 -2.39 -19.75 -17.19
CA HIS A 200 -1.25 -20.47 -17.76
C HIS A 200 -0.02 -19.59 -17.97
N ILE A 201 -0.18 -18.57 -18.81
CA ILE A 201 0.93 -17.67 -19.14
C ILE A 201 1.38 -16.83 -17.95
N LEU A 202 0.45 -16.45 -17.07
CA LEU A 202 0.73 -15.70 -15.85
C LEU A 202 1.64 -16.50 -14.90
N LEU A 203 1.36 -17.81 -14.70
CA LEU A 203 2.19 -18.69 -13.87
C LEU A 203 3.59 -18.82 -14.46
N ARG A 204 3.70 -19.02 -15.79
CA ARG A 204 5.00 -19.10 -16.48
C ARG A 204 5.78 -17.79 -16.35
N LEU A 205 5.18 -16.65 -16.66
CA LEU A 205 5.83 -15.34 -16.52
C LEU A 205 6.32 -15.10 -15.09
N ALA A 206 5.47 -15.36 -14.08
CA ALA A 206 5.85 -15.17 -12.68
C ALA A 206 7.04 -16.07 -12.28
N TYR A 207 7.06 -17.31 -12.74
CA TYR A 207 8.12 -18.29 -12.42
C TYR A 207 9.44 -17.96 -13.13
N HIS A 208 9.40 -17.69 -14.45
CA HIS A 208 10.59 -17.43 -15.27
C HIS A 208 11.21 -16.04 -15.10
N THR A 209 10.44 -15.06 -14.61
CA THR A 209 10.95 -13.67 -14.46
C THR A 209 11.12 -13.22 -13.01
N GLY A 210 10.44 -13.87 -12.07
CA GLY A 210 10.38 -13.42 -10.68
C GLY A 210 9.73 -12.03 -10.52
N ALA A 211 9.09 -11.50 -11.55
CA ALA A 211 8.39 -10.22 -11.50
C ALA A 211 7.25 -10.25 -10.48
N ARG A 212 6.92 -9.07 -9.90
CA ARG A 212 5.76 -8.99 -8.99
C ARG A 212 4.49 -9.29 -9.76
N ILE A 213 3.53 -9.97 -9.11
CA ILE A 213 2.28 -10.35 -9.80
C ILE A 213 1.55 -9.16 -10.43
N GLY A 214 1.55 -8.00 -9.77
CA GLY A 214 0.99 -6.78 -10.36
C GLY A 214 1.72 -6.32 -11.63
N GLU A 215 3.03 -6.50 -11.70
CA GLU A 215 3.86 -6.24 -12.89
C GLU A 215 3.50 -7.20 -14.03
N VAL A 216 3.39 -8.51 -13.71
CA VAL A 216 2.99 -9.54 -14.69
C VAL A 216 1.58 -9.30 -15.23
N LEU A 217 0.62 -8.95 -14.36
CA LEU A 217 -0.75 -8.64 -14.75
C LEU A 217 -0.85 -7.38 -15.62
N GLY A 218 0.03 -6.40 -15.38
CA GLY A 218 0.09 -5.14 -16.13
C GLY A 218 0.89 -5.20 -17.42
N LEU A 219 1.51 -6.34 -17.74
CA LEU A 219 2.32 -6.52 -18.94
C LEU A 219 1.44 -6.48 -20.20
N THR A 220 1.85 -5.67 -21.18
CA THR A 220 1.19 -5.58 -22.49
C THR A 220 2.10 -6.19 -23.58
N TRP A 221 1.53 -6.49 -24.74
CA TRP A 221 2.32 -6.96 -25.89
C TRP A 221 3.30 -5.90 -26.41
N ASP A 222 3.03 -4.62 -26.14
CA ASP A 222 3.93 -3.53 -26.49
C ASP A 222 5.23 -3.55 -25.66
N ASP A 223 5.21 -4.23 -24.52
CA ASP A 223 6.36 -4.39 -23.63
C ASP A 223 7.17 -5.67 -23.88
N VAL A 224 6.76 -6.51 -24.86
CA VAL A 224 7.35 -7.82 -25.13
C VAL A 224 8.06 -7.82 -26.48
N ASP A 225 9.37 -7.94 -26.46
CA ASP A 225 10.18 -8.11 -27.65
C ASP A 225 10.61 -9.59 -27.81
N LEU A 226 9.84 -10.32 -28.61
CA LEU A 226 10.09 -11.74 -28.86
C LEU A 226 11.32 -11.99 -29.77
N LYS A 227 11.78 -10.97 -30.52
CA LYS A 227 12.97 -11.07 -31.36
C LYS A 227 14.25 -11.00 -30.52
N ASN A 228 14.28 -10.05 -29.59
CA ASN A 228 15.42 -9.84 -28.71
C ASN A 228 15.29 -10.60 -27.37
N SER A 229 14.22 -11.42 -27.20
CA SER A 229 13.96 -12.21 -25.99
C SER A 229 13.94 -11.35 -24.73
N THR A 230 13.22 -10.21 -24.77
CA THR A 230 13.17 -9.27 -23.64
C THR A 230 11.74 -8.84 -23.31
N ILE A 231 11.55 -8.53 -22.02
CA ILE A 231 10.32 -7.97 -21.45
C ILE A 231 10.68 -6.68 -20.74
N TYR A 232 9.90 -5.62 -20.95
CA TYR A 232 10.07 -4.33 -20.28
C TYR A 232 9.01 -4.15 -19.20
N ILE A 233 9.43 -4.11 -17.95
CA ILE A 233 8.54 -3.87 -16.80
C ILE A 233 8.50 -2.36 -16.54
N CYS A 234 7.39 -1.71 -16.88
CA CYS A 234 7.21 -0.27 -16.71
C CYS A 234 5.87 0.09 -16.03
N ARG A 235 4.99 -0.88 -15.79
CA ARG A 235 3.71 -0.67 -15.13
C ARG A 235 3.28 -1.88 -14.32
N GLN A 236 2.28 -1.68 -13.49
CA GLN A 236 1.60 -2.75 -12.76
C GLN A 236 0.09 -2.58 -12.86
N LEU A 237 -0.64 -3.69 -12.83
CA LEU A 237 -2.08 -3.72 -12.68
C LEU A 237 -2.43 -4.11 -11.25
N SER A 238 -3.15 -3.24 -10.57
CA SER A 238 -3.57 -3.42 -9.18
C SER A 238 -5.08 -3.41 -9.08
N SER A 239 -5.61 -4.09 -8.07
CA SER A 239 -7.02 -3.98 -7.70
C SER A 239 -7.11 -3.39 -6.30
N ALA A 240 -7.96 -2.38 -6.10
CA ALA A 240 -8.18 -1.77 -4.80
C ALA A 240 -9.67 -1.73 -4.48
N GLY A 241 -10.01 -2.05 -3.22
CA GLY A 241 -11.39 -2.06 -2.76
C GLY A 241 -12.20 -3.24 -3.31
N HIS A 242 -13.51 -3.03 -3.48
CA HIS A 242 -14.41 -4.04 -4.02
C HIS A 242 -14.05 -4.48 -5.45
N ARG A 243 -14.23 -5.75 -5.72
CA ARG A 243 -13.86 -6.61 -6.88
C ARG A 243 -13.82 -6.03 -8.29
N SER A 244 -14.23 -4.79 -8.54
CA SER A 244 -14.44 -4.25 -9.90
C SER A 244 -13.52 -3.07 -10.27
N ARG A 245 -12.62 -2.63 -9.42
CA ARG A 245 -11.79 -1.45 -9.71
C ARG A 245 -10.33 -1.82 -9.87
N MET A 246 -9.97 -2.24 -11.09
CA MET A 246 -8.58 -2.37 -11.49
C MET A 246 -8.06 -1.02 -11.97
N PHE A 247 -6.78 -0.76 -11.71
CA PHE A 247 -6.10 0.44 -12.20
C PHE A 247 -4.64 0.14 -12.53
N PHE A 248 -4.15 0.81 -13.55
CA PHE A 248 -2.73 0.82 -13.86
C PHE A 248 -2.02 1.80 -12.93
N SER A 249 -0.80 1.48 -12.55
CA SER A 249 0.07 2.37 -11.81
C SER A 249 1.52 2.14 -12.22
N GLU A 250 2.34 3.14 -11.99
CA GLU A 250 3.77 3.01 -12.13
C GLU A 250 4.33 2.08 -11.05
N PRO A 251 5.46 1.43 -11.30
CA PRO A 251 6.16 0.68 -10.27
C PRO A 251 6.55 1.59 -9.10
N LYS A 252 6.62 1.02 -7.88
CA LYS A 252 6.84 1.80 -6.64
C LYS A 252 8.17 2.54 -6.57
N SER A 253 9.17 2.16 -7.35
CA SER A 253 10.50 2.78 -7.38
C SER A 253 11.05 2.78 -8.80
N SER A 254 11.97 3.68 -9.10
CA SER A 254 12.69 3.74 -10.38
C SER A 254 13.40 2.42 -10.71
N ALA A 255 13.99 1.77 -9.71
CA ALA A 255 14.63 0.46 -9.87
C ALA A 255 13.65 -0.66 -10.29
N SER A 256 12.34 -0.46 -10.10
CA SER A 256 11.32 -1.43 -10.54
C SER A 256 11.03 -1.34 -12.03
N THR A 257 11.33 -0.22 -12.68
CA THR A 257 11.27 -0.08 -14.15
C THR A 257 12.56 -0.67 -14.74
N ARG A 258 12.42 -1.79 -15.48
CA ARG A 258 13.58 -2.57 -15.90
C ARG A 258 13.30 -3.43 -17.12
N LYS A 259 14.36 -3.78 -17.83
CA LYS A 259 14.35 -4.80 -18.88
C LYS A 259 14.77 -6.15 -18.30
N ILE A 260 14.04 -7.20 -18.64
CA ILE A 260 14.31 -8.58 -18.22
C ILE A 260 14.53 -9.41 -19.48
N TYR A 261 15.67 -10.11 -19.57
CA TYR A 261 15.90 -11.13 -20.59
C TYR A 261 15.19 -12.42 -20.20
N ILE A 262 14.54 -13.07 -21.17
CA ILE A 262 13.81 -14.32 -21.01
C ILE A 262 14.46 -15.44 -21.83
N ASP A 263 14.34 -16.67 -21.34
CA ASP A 263 14.85 -17.86 -22.01
C ASP A 263 13.98 -18.27 -23.20
N GLY A 264 14.54 -19.14 -24.08
CA GLY A 264 13.88 -19.62 -25.30
C GLY A 264 12.56 -20.36 -25.02
N GLY A 265 12.46 -21.06 -23.89
CA GLY A 265 11.23 -21.75 -23.49
C GLY A 265 10.10 -20.74 -23.18
N MET A 266 10.45 -19.63 -22.52
CA MET A 266 9.48 -18.57 -22.24
C MET A 266 9.08 -17.81 -23.52
N VAL A 267 10.02 -17.58 -24.46
CA VAL A 267 9.73 -16.98 -25.77
C VAL A 267 8.73 -17.85 -26.55
N ASN A 268 8.93 -19.17 -26.59
CA ASN A 268 8.00 -20.08 -27.26
C ASN A 268 6.62 -20.09 -26.60
N ALA A 269 6.57 -20.15 -25.27
CA ALA A 269 5.30 -20.07 -24.54
C ALA A 269 4.54 -18.75 -24.81
N LEU A 270 5.22 -17.63 -24.95
CA LEU A 270 4.61 -16.35 -25.32
C LEU A 270 4.11 -16.33 -26.76
N ARG A 271 4.84 -16.95 -27.71
CA ARG A 271 4.38 -17.09 -29.11
C ARG A 271 3.10 -17.92 -29.19
N GLU A 272 3.09 -19.08 -28.55
CA GLU A 272 1.90 -19.96 -28.49
C GLU A 272 0.73 -19.22 -27.84
N TRP A 273 0.97 -18.51 -26.75
CA TRP A 273 -0.07 -17.74 -26.07
C TRP A 273 -0.65 -16.64 -26.94
N LYS A 274 0.19 -15.93 -27.71
CA LYS A 274 -0.26 -14.89 -28.65
C LYS A 274 -1.20 -15.46 -29.73
N ILE A 275 -0.89 -16.68 -30.20
CA ILE A 275 -1.74 -17.39 -31.16
C ILE A 275 -3.10 -17.76 -30.52
N ILE A 276 -3.08 -18.28 -29.28
CA ILE A 276 -4.31 -18.61 -28.53
C ILE A 276 -5.18 -17.38 -28.31
N GLN A 277 -4.60 -16.23 -27.96
CA GLN A 277 -5.35 -14.98 -27.81
C GLN A 277 -5.96 -14.53 -29.14
N ALA A 278 -5.21 -14.60 -30.24
CA ALA A 278 -5.71 -14.27 -31.57
C ALA A 278 -6.86 -15.21 -32.02
N GLN A 279 -6.76 -16.49 -31.73
CA GLN A 279 -7.83 -17.45 -31.99
C GLN A 279 -9.11 -17.13 -31.18
N ASN A 280 -8.95 -16.77 -29.89
CA ASN A 280 -10.07 -16.35 -29.04
C ASN A 280 -10.74 -15.08 -29.57
N GLU A 281 -9.93 -14.09 -29.99
CA GLU A 281 -10.42 -12.84 -30.58
C GLU A 281 -11.19 -13.12 -31.88
N LEU A 282 -10.67 -13.95 -32.77
CA LEU A 282 -11.37 -14.35 -34.00
C LEU A 282 -12.67 -15.08 -33.71
N ARG A 283 -12.66 -16.04 -32.76
CA ARG A 283 -13.85 -16.81 -32.40
C ARG A 283 -14.98 -15.97 -31.82
N LEU A 284 -14.65 -14.97 -31.00
CA LEU A 284 -15.61 -14.10 -30.35
C LEU A 284 -16.00 -12.90 -31.22
N GLY A 285 -15.17 -12.56 -32.22
CA GLY A 285 -15.43 -11.44 -33.13
C GLY A 285 -15.69 -10.14 -32.38
N ASN A 286 -16.81 -9.53 -32.66
CA ASN A 286 -17.21 -8.25 -32.09
C ASN A 286 -17.45 -8.28 -30.56
N ALA A 287 -17.70 -9.44 -29.98
CA ALA A 287 -17.95 -9.60 -28.54
C ALA A 287 -16.66 -9.65 -27.71
N TYR A 288 -15.49 -9.80 -28.37
CA TYR A 288 -14.21 -9.79 -27.68
C TYR A 288 -13.97 -8.45 -26.98
N GLN A 289 -13.47 -8.50 -25.75
CA GLN A 289 -13.28 -7.31 -24.93
C GLN A 289 -11.89 -6.70 -25.15
N ILE A 290 -11.88 -5.41 -25.38
CA ILE A 290 -10.65 -4.61 -25.47
C ILE A 290 -10.44 -3.88 -24.16
N VAL A 291 -9.22 -3.92 -23.67
CA VAL A 291 -8.83 -3.24 -22.42
C VAL A 291 -8.28 -1.85 -22.76
N TYR A 292 -8.77 -0.87 -22.04
CA TYR A 292 -8.33 0.53 -22.12
C TYR A 292 -7.89 1.04 -20.75
N GLU A 293 -6.94 1.95 -20.75
CA GLU A 293 -6.55 2.75 -19.59
C GLU A 293 -7.21 4.12 -19.72
N CYS A 294 -8.01 4.50 -18.71
CA CYS A 294 -8.61 5.83 -18.60
C CYS A 294 -7.54 6.89 -18.24
N PRO A 295 -7.80 8.20 -18.45
CA PRO A 295 -6.90 9.28 -18.02
C PRO A 295 -6.57 9.23 -16.52
N ASP A 296 -7.50 8.77 -15.69
CA ASP A 296 -7.30 8.56 -14.25
C ASP A 296 -6.70 7.18 -13.90
N ARG A 297 -6.14 6.49 -14.90
CA ARG A 297 -5.49 5.18 -14.76
C ARG A 297 -6.43 4.00 -14.46
N ARG A 298 -7.74 4.18 -14.37
CA ARG A 298 -8.68 3.05 -14.23
C ARG A 298 -8.69 2.20 -15.49
N VAL A 299 -8.97 0.90 -15.27
CA VAL A 299 -9.23 -0.03 -16.37
C VAL A 299 -10.67 0.12 -16.83
N TYR A 300 -10.84 0.29 -18.12
CA TYR A 300 -12.12 0.21 -18.81
C TYR A 300 -12.06 -0.92 -19.82
N THR A 301 -13.17 -1.62 -20.03
CA THR A 301 -13.28 -2.67 -21.04
C THR A 301 -14.52 -2.44 -21.89
N ALA A 302 -14.40 -2.61 -23.19
CA ALA A 302 -15.49 -2.49 -24.13
C ALA A 302 -15.42 -3.60 -25.19
N PRO A 303 -16.57 -4.03 -25.74
CA PRO A 303 -16.61 -4.93 -26.89
C PRO A 303 -15.81 -4.36 -28.07
N LYS A 304 -15.17 -5.22 -28.85
CA LYS A 304 -14.32 -4.83 -30.00
C LYS A 304 -15.08 -4.01 -31.05
N ILE A 305 -16.39 -4.21 -31.16
CA ILE A 305 -17.26 -3.46 -32.08
C ILE A 305 -17.37 -1.98 -31.71
N GLU A 306 -17.16 -1.65 -30.44
CA GLU A 306 -17.25 -0.27 -29.98
C GLU A 306 -15.99 0.51 -30.36
N ALA A 307 -16.16 1.76 -30.80
CA ALA A 307 -15.03 2.66 -31.02
C ALA A 307 -14.29 2.89 -29.69
N ALA A 308 -12.98 3.10 -29.80
CA ALA A 308 -12.17 3.46 -28.64
C ALA A 308 -12.73 4.74 -28.00
N PRO A 309 -13.05 4.74 -26.70
CA PRO A 309 -13.52 5.95 -26.04
C PRO A 309 -12.46 7.06 -26.08
N GLU A 310 -12.91 8.29 -26.24
CA GLU A 310 -12.04 9.44 -26.35
C GLU A 310 -11.10 9.59 -25.11
N GLY A 311 -9.83 9.90 -25.35
CA GLY A 311 -8.82 10.07 -24.30
C GLY A 311 -8.37 8.78 -23.60
N MET A 312 -8.85 7.60 -24.02
CA MET A 312 -8.41 6.32 -23.46
C MET A 312 -7.30 5.68 -24.31
N VAL A 313 -6.39 4.98 -23.62
CA VAL A 313 -5.26 4.28 -24.25
C VAL A 313 -5.53 2.78 -24.26
N ARG A 314 -5.53 2.15 -25.45
CA ARG A 314 -5.63 0.70 -25.57
C ARG A 314 -4.43 0.03 -24.90
N ARG A 315 -4.69 -1.02 -24.10
CA ARG A 315 -3.67 -1.83 -23.42
C ARG A 315 -3.84 -3.31 -23.78
N PRO A 316 -3.10 -3.81 -24.77
CA PRO A 316 -3.18 -5.21 -25.20
C PRO A 316 -2.47 -6.11 -24.16
N LEU A 317 -3.20 -6.52 -23.11
CA LEU A 317 -2.64 -7.31 -22.02
C LEU A 317 -2.15 -8.69 -22.47
N VAL A 318 -0.96 -9.07 -22.01
CA VAL A 318 -0.48 -10.45 -22.15
C VAL A 318 -1.30 -11.39 -21.27
N CYS A 319 -1.61 -10.99 -20.04
CA CYS A 319 -2.41 -11.78 -19.11
C CYS A 319 -3.90 -11.42 -19.19
N SER A 320 -4.60 -11.93 -20.20
CA SER A 320 -6.06 -11.82 -20.33
C SER A 320 -6.72 -13.20 -20.31
N ASP A 321 -8.01 -13.24 -20.07
CA ASP A 321 -8.82 -14.45 -20.20
C ASP A 321 -9.27 -14.66 -21.68
N ARG A 322 -10.02 -15.72 -21.92
CA ARG A 322 -10.52 -16.06 -23.26
C ARG A 322 -11.44 -15.00 -23.88
N PHE A 323 -11.98 -14.11 -23.05
CA PHE A 323 -12.87 -13.02 -23.49
C PHE A 323 -12.12 -11.70 -23.72
N GLY A 324 -10.79 -11.65 -23.47
CA GLY A 324 -9.98 -10.44 -23.52
C GLY A 324 -9.96 -9.65 -22.21
N LEU A 325 -10.67 -10.10 -21.18
CA LEU A 325 -10.74 -9.41 -19.87
C LEU A 325 -9.46 -9.62 -19.05
N PRO A 326 -9.06 -8.61 -18.23
CA PRO A 326 -7.91 -8.74 -17.34
C PRO A 326 -8.10 -9.89 -16.35
N VAL A 327 -7.03 -10.66 -16.12
CA VAL A 327 -7.03 -11.72 -15.10
C VAL A 327 -7.06 -11.09 -13.70
N SER A 328 -8.01 -11.53 -12.87
CA SER A 328 -8.15 -11.07 -11.50
C SER A 328 -7.09 -11.67 -10.57
N TYR A 329 -6.40 -10.81 -9.80
CA TYR A 329 -5.50 -11.27 -8.73
C TYR A 329 -6.20 -12.17 -7.69
N ALA A 330 -7.48 -11.91 -7.41
CA ALA A 330 -8.25 -12.71 -6.45
C ALA A 330 -8.41 -14.16 -6.93
N SER A 331 -8.63 -14.39 -8.24
CA SER A 331 -8.74 -15.74 -8.80
C SER A 331 -7.41 -16.51 -8.74
N LEU A 332 -6.30 -15.82 -9.00
CA LEU A 332 -4.97 -16.39 -8.84
C LEU A 332 -4.66 -16.73 -7.38
N ARG A 333 -4.96 -15.80 -6.46
CA ARG A 333 -4.75 -16.00 -5.02
C ARG A 333 -5.50 -17.24 -4.51
N HIS A 334 -6.73 -17.44 -4.97
CA HIS A 334 -7.51 -18.63 -4.61
C HIS A 334 -6.82 -19.91 -5.10
N LEU A 335 -6.38 -19.94 -6.37
CA LEU A 335 -5.61 -21.07 -6.92
C LEU A 335 -4.37 -21.37 -6.10
N LEU A 336 -3.55 -20.35 -5.81
CA LEU A 336 -2.29 -20.52 -5.08
C LEU A 336 -2.51 -20.97 -3.64
N SER A 337 -3.51 -20.40 -2.95
CA SER A 337 -3.83 -20.76 -1.55
C SER A 337 -4.21 -22.23 -1.42
N ALA A 338 -4.89 -22.82 -2.40
CA ALA A 338 -5.23 -24.23 -2.44
C ALA A 338 -4.00 -25.16 -2.51
N HIS A 339 -2.82 -24.59 -2.84
CA HIS A 339 -1.54 -25.30 -2.93
C HIS A 339 -0.54 -24.86 -1.84
N GLY A 340 -0.97 -24.14 -0.81
CA GLY A 340 -0.08 -23.62 0.22
C GLY A 340 0.87 -22.51 -0.26
N LEU A 341 0.62 -21.93 -1.44
CA LEU A 341 1.47 -20.94 -2.09
C LEU A 341 0.85 -19.55 -2.06
N ASN A 342 1.68 -18.56 -2.27
CA ASN A 342 1.27 -17.17 -2.48
C ASN A 342 2.03 -16.55 -3.67
N SER A 343 1.63 -15.36 -4.08
CA SER A 343 2.23 -14.69 -5.23
C SER A 343 3.72 -14.35 -5.07
N HIS A 344 4.19 -14.18 -3.85
CA HIS A 344 5.61 -13.93 -3.57
C HIS A 344 6.45 -15.20 -3.62
N SER A 345 5.84 -16.41 -3.53
CA SER A 345 6.54 -17.68 -3.65
C SER A 345 7.28 -17.80 -4.98
N PHE A 346 6.71 -17.32 -6.09
CA PHE A 346 7.37 -17.30 -7.41
C PHE A 346 8.66 -16.48 -7.40
N ARG A 347 8.56 -15.26 -6.84
CA ARG A 347 9.70 -14.35 -6.78
C ARG A 347 10.79 -14.87 -5.85
N HIS A 348 10.41 -15.44 -4.70
CA HIS A 348 11.37 -16.11 -3.80
C HIS A 348 12.04 -17.28 -4.46
N THR A 349 11.26 -18.15 -5.12
CA THR A 349 11.79 -19.30 -5.87
C THR A 349 12.78 -18.85 -6.93
N HIS A 350 12.41 -17.86 -7.76
CA HIS A 350 13.27 -17.33 -8.81
C HIS A 350 14.59 -16.78 -8.26
N ALA A 351 14.52 -15.98 -7.19
CA ALA A 351 15.71 -15.45 -6.53
C ALA A 351 16.60 -16.56 -5.99
N THR A 352 16.02 -17.49 -5.22
CA THR A 352 16.75 -18.59 -4.59
C THR A 352 17.43 -19.46 -5.64
N ARG A 353 16.70 -19.90 -6.66
CA ARG A 353 17.26 -20.77 -7.70
C ARG A 353 18.36 -20.13 -8.53
N LEU A 354 18.28 -18.83 -8.79
CA LEU A 354 19.35 -18.11 -9.48
C LEU A 354 20.64 -18.08 -8.67
N ILE A 355 20.54 -17.84 -7.37
CA ILE A 355 21.74 -17.76 -6.53
C ILE A 355 22.30 -19.17 -6.26
N GLU A 356 21.46 -20.16 -5.99
CA GLU A 356 21.89 -21.57 -5.91
C GLU A 356 22.62 -22.02 -7.19
N ALA A 357 22.26 -21.44 -8.34
CA ALA A 357 22.95 -21.65 -9.63
C ALA A 357 24.18 -20.74 -9.81
N GLY A 358 24.64 -20.02 -8.78
CA GLY A 358 25.86 -19.20 -8.82
C GLY A 358 25.69 -17.78 -9.39
N ALA A 359 24.45 -17.30 -9.61
CA ALA A 359 24.24 -15.93 -10.08
C ALA A 359 24.61 -14.89 -9.00
N ASN A 360 25.23 -13.79 -9.43
CA ASN A 360 25.61 -12.70 -8.51
C ASN A 360 24.35 -12.09 -7.85
N PRO A 361 24.29 -11.99 -6.51
CA PRO A 361 23.16 -11.39 -5.80
C PRO A 361 22.79 -9.97 -6.25
N ILE A 362 23.76 -9.17 -6.69
CA ILE A 362 23.52 -7.81 -7.22
C ILE A 362 22.71 -7.88 -8.53
N ASP A 363 23.09 -8.78 -9.44
CA ASP A 363 22.40 -8.97 -10.72
C ASP A 363 21.00 -9.53 -10.51
N VAL A 364 20.83 -10.46 -9.55
CA VAL A 364 19.52 -10.98 -9.15
C VAL A 364 18.65 -9.87 -8.56
N ALA A 365 19.19 -8.98 -7.70
CA ALA A 365 18.48 -7.84 -7.16
C ALA A 365 18.04 -6.87 -8.25
N ALA A 366 18.93 -6.54 -9.20
CA ALA A 366 18.63 -5.70 -10.36
C ALA A 366 17.54 -6.32 -11.25
N ARG A 367 17.66 -7.64 -11.57
CA ARG A 367 16.65 -8.38 -12.35
C ARG A 367 15.27 -8.35 -11.68
N LEU A 368 15.23 -8.49 -10.37
CA LEU A 368 14.01 -8.44 -9.59
C LEU A 368 13.48 -7.00 -9.39
N GLY A 369 14.32 -5.97 -9.52
CA GLY A 369 13.96 -4.58 -9.22
C GLY A 369 13.81 -4.37 -7.71
N HIS A 370 14.79 -4.82 -6.92
CA HIS A 370 14.93 -4.46 -5.51
C HIS A 370 15.64 -3.10 -5.42
N ALA A 371 15.02 -2.15 -4.73
CA ALA A 371 15.65 -0.84 -4.46
C ALA A 371 16.83 -0.97 -3.47
N ASP A 372 16.85 -2.03 -2.67
CA ASP A 372 17.89 -2.34 -1.70
C ASP A 372 18.35 -3.79 -1.91
N VAL A 373 19.64 -3.97 -2.19
CA VAL A 373 20.28 -5.27 -2.40
C VAL A 373 20.22 -6.13 -1.14
N SER A 374 20.17 -5.50 0.06
CA SER A 374 20.05 -6.20 1.34
C SER A 374 18.81 -7.09 1.40
N ILE A 375 17.73 -6.76 0.66
CA ILE A 375 16.54 -7.59 0.56
C ILE A 375 16.88 -8.94 -0.08
N THR A 376 17.74 -8.94 -1.08
CA THR A 376 18.21 -10.17 -1.74
C THR A 376 19.24 -10.88 -0.87
N GLN A 377 20.18 -10.17 -0.25
CA GLN A 377 21.18 -10.75 0.67
C GLN A 377 20.54 -11.38 1.90
N ASN A 378 19.53 -10.78 2.51
CA ASN A 378 18.78 -11.33 3.65
C ASN A 378 17.95 -12.59 3.30
N LEU A 379 17.75 -12.89 2.02
CA LEU A 379 17.20 -14.18 1.60
C LEU A 379 18.23 -15.33 1.84
N TYR A 380 19.51 -15.00 1.90
CA TYR A 380 20.66 -15.92 1.97
C TYR A 380 21.47 -15.82 3.25
N ALA A 381 21.03 -15.03 4.26
CA ALA A 381 21.68 -14.96 5.56
C ALA A 381 21.68 -16.31 6.33
N HIS A 382 21.17 -17.35 5.75
CA HIS A 382 21.34 -18.75 6.17
C HIS A 382 22.41 -19.39 5.28
N ASP A 383 23.68 -19.14 5.65
CA ASP A 383 24.88 -19.79 5.12
C ASP A 383 24.69 -21.31 5.19
N THR A 384 24.51 -21.97 4.06
CA THR A 384 24.45 -23.44 4.04
C THR A 384 25.88 -23.99 4.01
N GLU A 385 26.14 -25.14 4.65
CA GLU A 385 27.46 -25.80 4.58
C GLU A 385 27.94 -25.98 3.14
N GLU A 386 27.01 -26.16 2.21
CA GLU A 386 27.27 -26.37 0.79
C GLU A 386 27.82 -25.09 0.12
N MET A 387 27.29 -23.89 0.47
CA MET A 387 27.80 -22.61 0.00
C MET A 387 29.21 -22.31 0.56
N GLN A 388 29.48 -22.71 1.82
CA GLN A 388 30.80 -22.55 2.41
C GLN A 388 31.83 -23.46 1.71
N ARG A 389 31.46 -24.69 1.40
CA ARG A 389 32.32 -25.62 0.63
C ARG A 389 32.57 -25.14 -0.79
N GLU A 390 31.56 -24.61 -1.45
CA GLU A 390 31.69 -24.08 -2.82
C GLU A 390 32.56 -22.81 -2.84
N THR A 391 32.42 -21.91 -1.85
CA THR A 391 33.30 -20.74 -1.70
C THR A 391 34.76 -21.15 -1.46
N ALA A 392 35.01 -22.18 -0.67
CA ALA A 392 36.36 -22.75 -0.48
C ALA A 392 36.91 -23.33 -1.77
N ALA A 393 36.08 -24.06 -2.54
CA ALA A 393 36.48 -24.65 -3.83
C ALA A 393 36.77 -23.58 -4.91
N ILE A 394 36.05 -22.42 -4.88
CA ILE A 394 36.36 -21.29 -5.77
C ILE A 394 37.73 -20.70 -5.47
N PHE A 395 38.06 -20.54 -4.18
CA PHE A 395 39.38 -20.04 -3.77
C PHE A 395 40.50 -21.05 -4.11
N GLY A 396 40.26 -22.34 -3.89
CA GLY A 396 41.21 -23.41 -4.30
C GLY A 396 41.57 -23.32 -5.78
N ARG A 397 40.56 -23.21 -6.66
CA ARG A 397 40.78 -23.03 -8.11
C ARG A 397 41.56 -21.77 -8.50
N PHE A 398 41.58 -20.75 -7.65
CA PHE A 398 42.37 -19.54 -7.87
C PHE A 398 43.82 -19.70 -7.44
N VAL A 399 44.08 -20.48 -6.38
CA VAL A 399 45.45 -20.72 -5.84
C VAL A 399 46.21 -21.75 -6.66
N ASP A 400 45.51 -22.71 -7.30
CA ASP A 400 46.09 -23.81 -8.12
C ASP A 400 46.35 -23.38 -9.59
N LYS A 401 46.21 -22.08 -9.92
CA LYS A 401 46.61 -21.48 -11.19
C LYS A 401 47.93 -20.73 -11.06
#